data_07c66bb047489af014695966a7d9c9d1
#
_entry.id   07c66bb047489af014695966a7d9c9d1
#
_cell.length_a   1.000
_cell.length_b   1.000
_cell.length_c   1.000
_cell.angle_alpha   90.00
_cell.angle_beta   90.00
_cell.angle_gamma   90.00
#
_symmetry.space_group_name_H-M   'P 1'
#
loop_
_entity.id
_entity.type
_entity.pdbx_description
1 polymer ?
#
loop_
_entity_poly.entity_id
_entity_poly.type
_entity_poly.pdbx_seq_one_letter_code
_entity_poly.pdbx_strand_id
1 'polypeptide(L)'
;MKYIPASLVLIFCFVFGGIMFKSMTPPRCEALHQDDSIFVLTGDARRIPYAIKKLDSLQYGNLYVIGAGVTSIPNHVHINVESSSKSTYQNALAIKKIVSDKHLDRIVVVTTEDHMNRALYLLRTTLPDTDIVACPASLTGMPTPVRVKRWAIEYIKYIVTMFGIKES
;
A
#
# COMPACT_ATOMS: atom_id res chain seq x y z
N MET A 1 -33.86 -32.91 -2.90
CA MET A 1 -32.61 -32.10 -2.84
C MET A 1 -33.03 -30.63 -2.73
N LYS A 2 -32.64 -29.93 -1.64
CA LYS A 2 -32.91 -28.49 -1.53
C LYS A 2 -31.83 -27.76 -2.36
N TYR A 3 -32.23 -27.02 -3.38
CA TYR A 3 -31.32 -26.22 -4.19
C TYR A 3 -30.78 -25.03 -3.34
N ILE A 4 -29.45 -24.90 -3.22
CA ILE A 4 -28.86 -23.70 -2.66
C ILE A 4 -29.04 -22.61 -3.73
N PRO A 5 -29.67 -21.46 -3.42
CA PRO A 5 -29.84 -20.40 -4.40
C PRO A 5 -28.47 -19.82 -4.79
N ALA A 6 -28.27 -19.55 -6.08
CA ALA A 6 -27.01 -19.02 -6.62
C ALA A 6 -26.53 -17.73 -5.91
N SER A 7 -27.45 -16.92 -5.39
CA SER A 7 -27.17 -15.72 -4.62
C SER A 7 -26.41 -16.02 -3.32
N LEU A 8 -26.75 -17.12 -2.62
CA LEU A 8 -26.03 -17.50 -1.40
C LEU A 8 -24.61 -17.97 -1.71
N VAL A 9 -24.42 -18.67 -2.83
CA VAL A 9 -23.08 -19.08 -3.28
C VAL A 9 -22.23 -17.85 -3.61
N LEU A 10 -22.77 -16.86 -4.33
CA LEU A 10 -22.06 -15.63 -4.66
C LEU A 10 -21.68 -14.82 -3.42
N ILE A 11 -22.61 -14.69 -2.45
CA ILE A 11 -22.33 -14.00 -1.19
C ILE A 11 -21.22 -14.74 -0.43
N PHE A 12 -21.28 -16.07 -0.34
CA PHE A 12 -20.25 -16.86 0.31
C PHE A 12 -18.87 -16.65 -0.36
N CYS A 13 -18.81 -16.73 -1.70
CA CYS A 13 -17.56 -16.51 -2.44
C CYS A 13 -16.99 -15.09 -2.20
N PHE A 14 -17.88 -14.08 -2.17
CA PHE A 14 -17.46 -12.71 -1.92
C PHE A 14 -16.90 -12.53 -0.49
N VAL A 15 -17.59 -13.04 0.52
CA VAL A 15 -17.15 -12.97 1.92
C VAL A 15 -15.85 -13.75 2.14
N PHE A 16 -15.80 -14.99 1.60
CA PHE A 16 -14.61 -15.82 1.68
C PHE A 16 -13.40 -15.15 0.99
N GLY A 17 -13.60 -14.63 -0.21
CA GLY A 17 -12.58 -13.88 -0.95
C GLY A 17 -12.09 -12.65 -0.17
N GLY A 18 -12.98 -11.91 0.51
CA GLY A 18 -12.62 -10.79 1.38
C GLY A 18 -11.78 -11.20 2.58
N ILE A 19 -12.08 -12.35 3.20
CA ILE A 19 -11.27 -12.92 4.29
C ILE A 19 -9.88 -13.31 3.78
N MET A 20 -9.82 -13.99 2.63
CA MET A 20 -8.55 -14.36 1.99
C MET A 20 -7.73 -13.13 1.63
N PHE A 21 -8.36 -12.10 1.03
CA PHE A 21 -7.70 -10.84 0.73
C PHE A 21 -7.05 -10.20 1.97
N LYS A 22 -7.78 -10.19 3.09
CA LYS A 22 -7.22 -9.66 4.34
C LYS A 22 -6.06 -10.49 4.86
N SER A 23 -6.11 -11.82 4.75
CA SER A 23 -5.04 -12.71 5.22
C SER A 23 -3.75 -12.63 4.38
N MET A 24 -3.82 -12.12 3.15
CA MET A 24 -2.65 -11.88 2.29
C MET A 24 -1.80 -10.68 2.75
N THR A 25 -2.36 -9.80 3.58
CA THR A 25 -1.61 -8.63 4.06
C THR A 25 -0.55 -9.06 5.07
N PRO A 26 0.73 -8.70 4.86
CA PRO A 26 1.77 -8.96 5.84
C PRO A 26 1.41 -8.33 7.20
N PRO A 27 1.55 -9.07 8.31
CA PRO A 27 1.10 -8.59 9.63
C PRO A 27 1.99 -7.49 10.21
N ARG A 28 3.23 -7.40 9.75
CA ARG A 28 4.24 -6.46 10.24
C ARG A 28 5.16 -6.00 9.12
N CYS A 29 5.82 -4.87 9.35
CA CYS A 29 6.98 -4.47 8.57
C CYS A 29 8.09 -5.52 8.74
N GLU A 30 8.61 -6.01 7.64
CA GLU A 30 9.75 -6.91 7.62
C GLU A 30 11.03 -6.22 8.11
N ALA A 31 12.11 -6.97 8.26
CA ALA A 31 13.40 -6.41 8.68
C ALA A 31 13.89 -5.38 7.65
N LEU A 32 14.22 -4.18 8.13
CA LEU A 32 14.75 -3.10 7.33
C LEU A 32 16.29 -3.14 7.32
N HIS A 33 16.88 -2.81 6.19
CA HIS A 33 18.31 -2.56 6.07
C HIS A 33 18.62 -1.09 6.34
N GLN A 34 19.85 -0.78 6.75
CA GLN A 34 20.24 0.56 7.19
C GLN A 34 20.20 1.62 6.08
N ASP A 35 20.23 1.20 4.82
CA ASP A 35 20.24 2.02 3.61
C ASP A 35 18.93 1.92 2.80
N ASP A 36 17.89 1.29 3.36
CA ASP A 36 16.60 1.11 2.68
C ASP A 36 15.98 2.45 2.27
N SER A 37 15.44 2.49 1.06
CA SER A 37 14.64 3.60 0.55
C SER A 37 13.15 3.34 0.84
N ILE A 38 12.55 4.20 1.66
CA ILE A 38 11.15 4.09 2.10
C ILE A 38 10.26 4.93 1.18
N PHE A 39 9.26 4.29 0.58
CA PHE A 39 8.24 4.92 -0.24
C PHE A 39 6.90 4.90 0.50
N VAL A 40 6.41 6.06 0.92
CA VAL A 40 5.13 6.19 1.59
C VAL A 40 4.06 6.68 0.62
N LEU A 41 3.00 5.88 0.44
CA LEU A 41 1.85 6.25 -0.37
C LEU A 41 0.91 7.15 0.44
N THR A 42 0.58 8.35 -0.08
CA THR A 42 -0.32 9.30 0.59
C THR A 42 -1.78 8.80 0.66
N GLY A 43 -2.68 9.59 1.24
CA GLY A 43 -4.11 9.32 1.32
C GLY A 43 -4.63 8.86 2.69
N ASP A 44 -3.75 8.66 3.69
CA ASP A 44 -4.14 8.45 5.09
C ASP A 44 -3.09 9.10 6.02
N ALA A 45 -3.55 9.89 6.98
CA ALA A 45 -2.68 10.68 7.87
C ALA A 45 -1.73 9.83 8.74
N ARG A 46 -1.98 8.54 8.90
CA ARG A 46 -1.13 7.62 9.69
C ARG A 46 0.15 7.23 8.98
N ARG A 47 0.18 7.27 7.65
CA ARG A 47 1.24 6.67 6.82
C ARG A 47 2.55 7.44 6.94
N ILE A 48 2.52 8.76 6.82
CA ILE A 48 3.71 9.61 6.89
C ILE A 48 4.38 9.54 8.27
N PRO A 49 3.68 9.75 9.41
CA PRO A 49 4.28 9.60 10.73
C PRO A 49 4.86 8.20 10.98
N TYR A 50 4.18 7.17 10.48
CA TYR A 50 4.67 5.81 10.60
C TYR A 50 5.95 5.59 9.77
N ALA A 51 6.02 6.13 8.55
CA ALA A 51 7.21 6.04 7.69
C ALA A 51 8.40 6.80 8.30
N ILE A 52 8.18 7.99 8.87
CA ILE A 52 9.22 8.77 9.56
C ILE A 52 9.77 7.97 10.74
N LYS A 53 8.90 7.38 11.58
CA LYS A 53 9.35 6.52 12.68
C LYS A 53 10.21 5.33 12.20
N LYS A 54 9.93 4.81 11.00
CA LYS A 54 10.77 3.76 10.40
C LYS A 54 12.09 4.31 9.90
N LEU A 55 12.08 5.47 9.25
CA LEU A 55 13.27 6.16 8.79
C LEU A 55 14.23 6.48 9.97
N ASP A 56 13.70 6.94 11.10
CA ASP A 56 14.49 7.25 12.30
C ASP A 56 15.26 6.03 12.85
N SER A 57 14.85 4.82 12.46
CA SER A 57 15.56 3.58 12.81
C SER A 57 16.66 3.19 11.82
N LEU A 58 16.83 3.96 10.73
CA LEU A 58 17.82 3.72 9.68
C LEU A 58 18.95 4.75 9.75
N GLN A 59 20.16 4.33 9.42
CA GLN A 59 21.34 5.22 9.45
C GLN A 59 21.49 6.04 8.17
N TYR A 60 21.17 5.45 7.02
CA TYR A 60 21.34 6.04 5.68
C TYR A 60 20.08 5.97 4.82
N GLY A 61 18.92 5.81 5.45
CA GLY A 61 17.66 5.66 4.75
C GLY A 61 17.20 6.93 4.03
N ASN A 62 16.47 6.75 2.94
CA ASN A 62 15.79 7.82 2.21
C ASN A 62 14.29 7.70 2.34
N LEU A 63 13.57 8.83 2.40
CA LEU A 63 12.12 8.86 2.42
C LEU A 63 11.55 9.55 1.19
N TYR A 64 10.68 8.86 0.49
CA TYR A 64 9.92 9.35 -0.66
C TYR A 64 8.44 9.35 -0.32
N VAL A 65 7.80 10.51 -0.41
CA VAL A 65 6.34 10.68 -0.23
C VAL A 65 5.70 10.74 -1.60
N ILE A 66 4.82 9.78 -1.89
CA ILE A 66 4.26 9.55 -3.23
C ILE A 66 2.74 9.77 -3.22
N GLY A 67 2.27 10.66 -4.08
CA GLY A 67 0.86 10.93 -4.32
C GLY A 67 0.41 12.31 -3.84
N ALA A 68 -0.75 12.74 -4.33
CA ALA A 68 -1.37 14.02 -3.99
C ALA A 68 -1.82 14.10 -2.52
N GLY A 69 -1.98 15.31 -1.98
CA GLY A 69 -2.55 15.55 -0.65
C GLY A 69 -1.54 15.47 0.50
N VAL A 70 -0.29 15.78 0.25
CA VAL A 70 0.72 15.97 1.32
C VAL A 70 0.40 17.25 2.08
N THR A 71 -0.12 17.15 3.29
CA THR A 71 -0.59 18.30 4.07
C THR A 71 0.39 18.78 5.13
N SER A 72 1.31 17.94 5.59
CA SER A 72 2.36 18.38 6.55
C SER A 72 3.55 17.43 6.55
N ILE A 73 4.71 17.99 6.26
CA ILE A 73 6.01 17.31 6.38
C ILE A 73 6.79 18.03 7.46
N PRO A 74 7.40 17.35 8.45
CA PRO A 74 8.27 17.97 9.41
C PRO A 74 9.51 18.56 8.74
N ASN A 75 9.87 19.81 9.07
CA ASN A 75 10.97 20.54 8.42
C ASN A 75 12.38 19.98 8.67
N HIS A 76 12.52 19.03 9.58
CA HIS A 76 13.82 18.45 9.98
C HIS A 76 14.17 17.13 9.27
N VAL A 77 13.31 16.66 8.35
CA VAL A 77 13.54 15.40 7.62
C VAL A 77 13.73 15.71 6.14
N HIS A 78 14.82 15.21 5.54
CA HIS A 78 15.00 15.27 4.09
C HIS A 78 14.02 14.29 3.41
N ILE A 79 12.97 14.85 2.82
CA ILE A 79 11.90 14.09 2.18
C ILE A 79 11.81 14.49 0.71
N ASN A 80 11.84 13.48 -0.16
CA ASN A 80 11.55 13.66 -1.57
C ASN A 80 10.04 13.53 -1.79
N VAL A 81 9.39 14.57 -2.33
CA VAL A 81 7.94 14.58 -2.55
C VAL A 81 7.62 14.48 -4.02
N GLU A 82 6.79 13.50 -4.36
CA GLU A 82 6.11 13.38 -5.65
C GLU A 82 4.61 13.57 -5.43
N SER A 83 4.03 14.67 -5.90
CA SER A 83 2.64 15.07 -5.61
C SER A 83 1.72 15.09 -6.83
N SER A 84 2.20 14.69 -8.01
CA SER A 84 1.40 14.69 -9.25
C SER A 84 0.49 13.47 -9.37
N SER A 85 0.86 12.37 -8.73
CA SER A 85 0.12 11.11 -8.79
C SER A 85 -1.20 11.17 -8.02
N LYS A 86 -2.31 10.86 -8.70
CA LYS A 86 -3.68 10.92 -8.17
C LYS A 86 -4.31 9.55 -7.96
N SER A 87 -3.68 8.49 -8.44
CA SER A 87 -4.17 7.12 -8.30
C SER A 87 -3.06 6.16 -7.87
N THR A 88 -3.42 4.99 -7.35
CA THR A 88 -2.43 3.98 -6.93
C THR A 88 -1.60 3.48 -8.11
N TYR A 89 -2.17 3.42 -9.30
CA TYR A 89 -1.42 3.07 -10.51
C TYR A 89 -0.39 4.15 -10.88
N GLN A 90 -0.77 5.42 -10.82
CA GLN A 90 0.16 6.54 -11.05
C GLN A 90 1.27 6.56 -9.99
N ASN A 91 0.94 6.27 -8.72
CA ASN A 91 1.94 6.10 -7.67
C ASN A 91 2.96 5.01 -8.03
N ALA A 92 2.50 3.87 -8.55
CA ALA A 92 3.40 2.78 -8.95
C ALA A 92 4.32 3.19 -10.11
N LEU A 93 3.82 3.96 -11.08
CA LEU A 93 4.63 4.49 -12.18
C LEU A 93 5.66 5.52 -11.70
N ALA A 94 5.28 6.41 -10.77
CA ALA A 94 6.19 7.38 -10.17
C ALA A 94 7.31 6.68 -9.40
N ILE A 95 6.97 5.66 -8.62
CA ILE A 95 7.97 4.83 -7.92
C ILE A 95 8.90 4.14 -8.93
N LYS A 96 8.36 3.56 -10.00
CA LYS A 96 9.18 2.93 -11.05
C LYS A 96 10.22 3.90 -11.61
N LYS A 97 9.81 5.13 -11.89
CA LYS A 97 10.74 6.16 -12.39
C LYS A 97 11.86 6.41 -11.37
N ILE A 98 11.53 6.63 -10.10
CA ILE A 98 12.52 6.89 -9.05
C ILE A 98 13.47 5.69 -8.85
N VAL A 99 12.93 4.47 -8.83
CA VAL A 99 13.69 3.22 -8.72
C VAL A 99 14.69 3.10 -9.86
N SER A 100 14.27 3.36 -11.09
CA SER A 100 15.13 3.35 -12.27
C SER A 100 16.21 4.43 -12.21
N ASP A 101 15.82 5.69 -11.91
CA ASP A 101 16.73 6.84 -11.86
C ASP A 101 17.80 6.71 -10.76
N LYS A 102 17.47 6.01 -9.67
CA LYS A 102 18.34 5.80 -8.50
C LYS A 102 19.00 4.43 -8.46
N HIS A 103 18.72 3.56 -9.44
CA HIS A 103 19.22 2.17 -9.50
C HIS A 103 18.98 1.39 -8.20
N LEU A 104 17.72 1.42 -7.71
CA LEU A 104 17.35 0.75 -6.47
C LEU A 104 16.93 -0.70 -6.75
N ASP A 105 17.61 -1.67 -6.18
CA ASP A 105 17.26 -3.10 -6.29
C ASP A 105 16.22 -3.51 -5.24
N ARG A 106 16.08 -2.71 -4.18
CA ARG A 106 15.19 -2.96 -3.05
C ARG A 106 14.52 -1.68 -2.59
N ILE A 107 13.22 -1.76 -2.27
CA ILE A 107 12.43 -0.65 -1.73
C ILE A 107 11.54 -1.11 -0.58
N VAL A 108 11.26 -0.22 0.35
CA VAL A 108 10.27 -0.42 1.43
C VAL A 108 9.04 0.40 1.12
N VAL A 109 7.88 -0.25 1.11
CA VAL A 109 6.61 0.42 0.79
C VAL A 109 5.76 0.55 2.05
N VAL A 110 5.46 1.78 2.42
CA VAL A 110 4.58 2.12 3.55
C VAL A 110 3.22 2.56 3.04
N THR A 111 2.19 1.85 3.46
CA THR A 111 0.79 2.24 3.29
C THR A 111 -0.05 1.60 4.40
N THR A 112 -1.35 1.89 4.49
CA THR A 112 -2.22 1.24 5.49
C THR A 112 -2.47 -0.23 5.15
N GLU A 113 -2.68 -1.06 6.18
CA GLU A 113 -2.84 -2.52 6.04
C GLU A 113 -3.96 -2.92 5.06
N ASP A 114 -5.06 -2.19 5.03
CA ASP A 114 -6.18 -2.42 4.11
C ASP A 114 -5.82 -2.16 2.64
N HIS A 115 -4.93 -1.19 2.38
CA HIS A 115 -4.50 -0.79 1.04
C HIS A 115 -3.28 -1.59 0.54
N MET A 116 -2.56 -2.29 1.42
CA MET A 116 -1.27 -2.91 1.12
C MET A 116 -1.34 -3.90 -0.04
N ASN A 117 -2.33 -4.79 -0.06
CA ASN A 117 -2.43 -5.83 -1.10
C ASN A 117 -2.59 -5.24 -2.51
N ARG A 118 -3.42 -4.18 -2.65
CA ARG A 118 -3.60 -3.50 -3.94
C ARG A 118 -2.34 -2.74 -4.36
N ALA A 119 -1.69 -2.09 -3.43
CA ALA A 119 -0.43 -1.41 -3.71
C ALA A 119 0.67 -2.39 -4.14
N LEU A 120 0.84 -3.51 -3.42
CA LEU A 120 1.82 -4.55 -3.76
C LEU A 120 1.54 -5.20 -5.11
N TYR A 121 0.26 -5.47 -5.44
CA TYR A 121 -0.11 -6.02 -6.75
C TYR A 121 0.36 -5.11 -7.88
N LEU A 122 0.05 -3.82 -7.80
CA LEU A 122 0.45 -2.84 -8.82
C LEU A 122 1.97 -2.66 -8.88
N LEU A 123 2.63 -2.58 -7.73
CA LEU A 123 4.08 -2.41 -7.68
C LEU A 123 4.81 -3.62 -8.24
N ARG A 124 4.46 -4.85 -7.85
CA ARG A 124 5.09 -6.07 -8.36
C ARG A 124 4.87 -6.25 -9.86
N THR A 125 3.70 -5.83 -10.37
CA THR A 125 3.42 -5.84 -11.82
C THR A 125 4.24 -4.78 -12.57
N THR A 126 4.55 -3.66 -11.91
CA THR A 126 5.26 -2.52 -12.53
C THR A 126 6.78 -2.61 -12.38
N LEU A 127 7.24 -3.28 -11.33
CA LEU A 127 8.64 -3.43 -10.89
C LEU A 127 8.94 -4.91 -10.62
N PRO A 128 8.94 -5.78 -11.64
CA PRO A 128 9.07 -7.23 -11.45
C PRO A 128 10.44 -7.64 -10.87
N ASP A 129 11.49 -6.86 -11.14
CA ASP A 129 12.86 -7.16 -10.77
C ASP A 129 13.33 -6.46 -9.49
N THR A 130 12.43 -5.73 -8.80
CA THR A 130 12.74 -5.00 -7.56
C THR A 130 12.24 -5.78 -6.35
N ASP A 131 13.07 -5.94 -5.33
CA ASP A 131 12.66 -6.48 -4.03
C ASP A 131 11.78 -5.47 -3.31
N ILE A 132 10.50 -5.82 -3.07
CA ILE A 132 9.49 -4.93 -2.50
C ILE A 132 9.11 -5.42 -1.11
N VAL A 133 9.61 -4.73 -0.10
CA VAL A 133 9.32 -4.97 1.31
C VAL A 133 8.04 -4.26 1.71
N ALA A 134 7.08 -5.01 2.20
CA ALA A 134 5.82 -4.45 2.71
C ALA A 134 5.96 -3.95 4.15
N CYS A 135 5.53 -2.73 4.40
CA CYS A 135 5.54 -2.13 5.73
C CYS A 135 4.16 -1.52 6.07
N PRO A 136 3.16 -2.34 6.46
CA PRO A 136 1.79 -1.89 6.67
C PRO A 136 1.64 -1.05 7.94
N ALA A 137 1.08 0.15 7.79
CA ALA A 137 0.63 0.96 8.92
C ALA A 137 -0.72 0.44 9.42
N SER A 138 -0.79 0.13 10.71
CA SER A 138 -1.98 -0.48 11.32
C SER A 138 -3.18 0.48 11.38
N LEU A 139 -4.37 -0.09 11.24
CA LEU A 139 -5.66 0.58 11.50
C LEU A 139 -6.12 0.44 12.96
N THR A 140 -5.26 -0.01 13.85
CA THR A 140 -5.59 -0.10 15.29
C THR A 140 -6.03 1.26 15.83
N GLY A 141 -7.05 1.25 16.71
CA GLY A 141 -7.67 2.47 17.23
C GLY A 141 -8.81 3.04 16.36
N MET A 142 -9.01 2.52 15.14
CA MET A 142 -10.16 2.88 14.32
C MET A 142 -11.39 2.03 14.71
N PRO A 143 -12.61 2.62 14.74
CA PRO A 143 -13.84 1.85 15.01
C PRO A 143 -14.03 0.68 14.06
N THR A 144 -14.46 -0.46 14.57
CA THR A 144 -14.62 -1.71 13.79
C THR A 144 -15.46 -1.54 12.52
N PRO A 145 -16.63 -0.84 12.51
CA PRO A 145 -17.41 -0.66 11.29
C PRO A 145 -16.63 0.09 10.20
N VAL A 146 -15.84 1.09 10.59
CA VAL A 146 -15.01 1.87 9.65
C VAL A 146 -13.91 0.98 9.05
N ARG A 147 -13.24 0.16 9.87
CA ARG A 147 -12.24 -0.80 9.38
C ARG A 147 -12.83 -1.80 8.40
N VAL A 148 -13.98 -2.39 8.74
CA VAL A 148 -14.67 -3.35 7.85
C VAL A 148 -15.03 -2.71 6.53
N LYS A 149 -15.61 -1.49 6.55
CA LYS A 149 -15.93 -0.74 5.34
C LYS A 149 -14.70 -0.48 4.48
N ARG A 150 -13.58 -0.06 5.07
CA ARG A 150 -12.31 0.19 4.37
C ARG A 150 -11.81 -1.09 3.69
N TRP A 151 -11.74 -2.20 4.42
CA TRP A 151 -11.33 -3.50 3.88
C TRP A 151 -12.21 -3.95 2.71
N ALA A 152 -13.53 -3.81 2.83
CA ALA A 152 -14.47 -4.15 1.76
C ALA A 152 -14.24 -3.29 0.50
N ILE A 153 -14.05 -1.99 0.66
CA ILE A 153 -13.76 -1.07 -0.46
C ILE A 153 -12.44 -1.43 -1.13
N GLU A 154 -11.37 -1.66 -0.36
CA GLU A 154 -10.06 -2.01 -0.93
C GLU A 154 -10.07 -3.39 -1.59
N TYR A 155 -10.85 -4.35 -1.07
CA TYR A 155 -11.05 -5.64 -1.73
C TYR A 155 -11.74 -5.50 -3.10
N ILE A 156 -12.81 -4.70 -3.19
CA ILE A 156 -13.48 -4.43 -4.47
C ILE A 156 -12.50 -3.74 -5.44
N LYS A 157 -11.78 -2.72 -4.99
CA LYS A 157 -10.78 -2.01 -5.81
C LYS A 157 -9.66 -2.95 -6.27
N TYR A 158 -9.22 -3.87 -5.42
CA TYR A 158 -8.22 -4.88 -5.76
C TYR A 158 -8.71 -5.79 -6.90
N ILE A 159 -9.96 -6.30 -6.80
CA ILE A 159 -10.57 -7.12 -7.86
C ILE A 159 -10.61 -6.31 -9.17
N VAL A 160 -11.13 -5.08 -9.14
CA VAL A 160 -11.22 -4.20 -10.31
C VAL A 160 -9.83 -3.97 -10.94
N THR A 161 -8.82 -3.76 -10.11
CA THR A 161 -7.43 -3.61 -10.56
C THR A 161 -6.89 -4.87 -11.25
N MET A 162 -7.21 -6.06 -10.73
CA MET A 162 -6.82 -7.34 -11.35
C MET A 162 -7.42 -7.54 -12.75
N PHE A 163 -8.61 -6.99 -13.02
CA PHE A 163 -9.22 -6.98 -14.36
C PHE A 163 -8.63 -5.89 -15.30
N GLY A 164 -7.54 -5.25 -14.90
CA GLY A 164 -6.85 -4.27 -15.73
C GLY A 164 -7.50 -2.89 -15.78
N ILE A 165 -8.54 -2.64 -14.98
CA ILE A 165 -9.16 -1.32 -14.85
C ILE A 165 -8.26 -0.47 -13.95
N LYS A 166 -7.55 0.46 -14.57
CA LYS A 166 -6.66 1.39 -13.90
C LYS A 166 -7.43 2.65 -13.55
N GLU A 167 -7.41 3.02 -12.27
CA GLU A 167 -7.95 4.32 -11.84
C GLU A 167 -7.12 5.42 -12.55
N SER A 168 -7.79 6.24 -13.33
CA SER A 168 -7.20 7.40 -14.03
C SER A 168 -7.06 8.60 -13.08
#